data_e5769aedb64e23299b89fd9020b9742d
#
_entry.id   e5769aedb64e23299b89fd9020b9742d
#
_cell.length_a   1.000
_cell.length_b   1.000
_cell.length_c   1.000
_cell.angle_alpha   90.00
_cell.angle_beta   90.00
_cell.angle_gamma   90.00
#
_symmetry.space_group_name_H-M   'P 1'
#
loop_
_entity.id
_entity.type
_entity.pdbx_description
1 polymer ?
#
loop_
_entity_poly.entity_id
_entity_poly.type
_entity_poly.pdbx_seq_one_letter_code
_entity_poly.pdbx_strand_id
1 'polypeptide(L)'
;FDFSRIGPSPMTESVTTTVDNAVPAPAPASADRRPNQRGGRGRGNAAAGKPAARPARELHPVLVQLAQLHPVLFGENVLPLKRGIFQDLLALHGEALDKAGLKLALSIHTRSTRYLNAVASGAARHDLDGKEVEAMAPEHVFHALVEVFKRKKPREGQDLQATLRRRMAQAYVASGLSREAY
;
A
#
# COMPACT_ATOMS: atom_id res chain seq x y z
N PHE A 1 -29.14 47.14 -24.34
CA PHE A 1 -28.08 48.13 -24.32
C PHE A 1 -26.77 47.44 -24.56
N ASP A 2 -26.33 47.60 -25.73
CA ASP A 2 -25.12 47.30 -26.44
C ASP A 2 -23.95 48.13 -25.89
N PHE A 3 -22.81 47.53 -25.68
CA PHE A 3 -21.54 48.20 -25.82
C PHE A 3 -20.42 47.19 -26.17
N SER A 4 -20.21 47.11 -27.45
CA SER A 4 -19.00 46.63 -28.13
C SER A 4 -17.78 47.53 -27.87
N ARG A 5 -16.60 46.91 -28.11
CA ARG A 5 -15.27 47.48 -28.43
C ARG A 5 -14.37 47.67 -27.23
N ILE A 6 -13.13 47.19 -27.21
CA ILE A 6 -11.99 47.43 -28.12
C ILE A 6 -10.83 46.50 -27.65
N GLY A 7 -10.18 45.76 -28.52
CA GLY A 7 -8.77 45.38 -28.37
C GLY A 7 -7.87 46.53 -28.84
N PRO A 8 -6.55 46.43 -29.00
CA PRO A 8 -5.68 45.28 -29.25
C PRO A 8 -4.34 45.32 -28.44
N SER A 9 -3.52 44.27 -28.64
CA SER A 9 -2.09 44.18 -28.27
C SER A 9 -1.23 45.28 -28.93
N PRO A 10 -0.01 45.57 -28.38
CA PRO A 10 1.21 45.18 -29.08
C PRO A 10 2.29 44.60 -28.16
N MET A 11 2.97 43.58 -28.58
CA MET A 11 4.28 43.45 -29.29
C MET A 11 5.45 44.23 -28.67
N THR A 12 6.54 43.47 -28.68
CA THR A 12 7.99 43.82 -28.61
C THR A 12 8.58 43.65 -27.21
N GLU A 13 9.74 43.09 -26.99
CA GLU A 13 10.93 42.86 -27.83
C GLU A 13 11.84 41.81 -27.23
N SER A 14 12.52 41.08 -28.09
CA SER A 14 13.64 40.20 -27.86
C SER A 14 14.85 40.99 -27.34
N VAL A 15 15.55 40.43 -26.35
CA VAL A 15 16.97 40.72 -26.18
C VAL A 15 17.72 39.39 -25.95
N THR A 16 18.32 38.97 -27.03
CA THR A 16 19.44 38.05 -27.12
C THR A 16 20.68 38.67 -26.43
N THR A 17 21.28 37.96 -25.51
CA THR A 17 22.69 38.18 -25.21
C THR A 17 23.35 36.81 -25.03
N THR A 18 23.99 36.44 -26.12
CA THR A 18 25.07 35.42 -26.25
C THR A 18 26.30 35.97 -25.57
N VAL A 19 26.87 35.21 -24.66
CA VAL A 19 28.30 35.29 -24.38
C VAL A 19 28.86 33.86 -24.22
N ASP A 20 29.51 33.51 -25.28
CA ASP A 20 30.51 32.51 -25.46
C ASP A 20 31.67 32.72 -24.45
N ASN A 21 32.11 31.68 -23.78
CA ASN A 21 33.53 31.60 -23.47
C ASN A 21 33.98 30.14 -23.24
N ALA A 22 34.88 29.82 -24.09
CA ALA A 22 35.62 28.63 -24.42
C ALA A 22 36.29 27.85 -23.26
N VAL A 23 36.40 26.56 -23.53
CA VAL A 23 37.32 25.53 -23.01
C VAL A 23 38.78 26.00 -23.11
N PRO A 24 39.71 25.57 -22.19
CA PRO A 24 40.52 24.41 -22.59
C PRO A 24 40.86 23.39 -21.50
N ALA A 25 40.89 22.14 -21.92
CA ALA A 25 41.69 21.09 -21.28
C ALA A 25 43.17 21.31 -21.57
N PRO A 26 44.07 20.79 -20.70
CA PRO A 26 44.88 19.66 -21.16
C PRO A 26 45.17 18.57 -20.12
N ALA A 27 45.27 17.35 -20.56
CA ALA A 27 46.10 16.29 -20.02
C ALA A 27 47.54 16.45 -20.62
N PRO A 28 48.62 15.66 -20.31
CA PRO A 28 48.73 14.43 -19.48
C PRO A 28 50.03 14.38 -18.63
N ALA A 29 50.25 13.35 -17.84
CA ALA A 29 51.50 12.54 -17.77
C ALA A 29 51.62 11.74 -16.48
N SER A 30 51.54 10.43 -16.59
CA SER A 30 52.61 9.41 -16.34
C SER A 30 53.30 9.41 -14.99
N ALA A 31 53.16 8.31 -14.28
CA ALA A 31 54.18 7.42 -13.72
C ALA A 31 53.57 6.50 -12.67
N ASP A 32 53.33 5.27 -13.02
CA ASP A 32 54.14 4.09 -12.74
C ASP A 32 54.58 3.93 -11.27
N ARG A 33 53.94 2.96 -10.58
CA ARG A 33 54.57 2.00 -9.65
C ARG A 33 53.55 0.95 -9.15
N ARG A 34 53.66 -0.23 -9.71
CA ARG A 34 53.28 -1.52 -9.07
C ARG A 34 54.45 -1.96 -8.16
N PRO A 35 54.32 -3.05 -7.40
CA PRO A 35 53.15 -3.77 -6.84
C PRO A 35 53.30 -4.01 -5.33
N ASN A 36 52.24 -4.33 -4.63
CA ASN A 36 52.41 -5.17 -3.46
C ASN A 36 51.30 -6.22 -3.38
N GLN A 37 51.63 -7.40 -3.80
CA GLN A 37 50.94 -8.63 -3.51
C GLN A 37 50.99 -8.88 -2.00
N ARG A 38 49.87 -9.01 -1.35
CA ARG A 38 49.75 -9.89 -0.19
C ARG A 38 48.32 -10.37 -0.02
N GLY A 39 48.17 -11.65 -0.25
CA GLY A 39 47.55 -12.52 0.71
C GLY A 39 46.03 -12.61 0.61
N GLY A 40 45.63 -13.62 -0.15
CA GLY A 40 44.26 -14.10 -0.18
C GLY A 40 43.69 -14.45 1.18
N ARG A 41 42.41 -14.29 1.26
CA ARG A 41 41.54 -15.26 1.95
C ARG A 41 40.19 -15.09 1.33
N GLY A 42 39.81 -16.09 0.56
CA GLY A 42 38.48 -16.27 0.06
C GLY A 42 37.49 -16.11 1.20
N ARG A 43 36.65 -15.09 1.13
CA ARG A 43 35.40 -15.07 1.86
C ARG A 43 34.36 -15.54 0.89
N GLY A 44 33.94 -16.75 1.16
CA GLY A 44 32.83 -17.42 0.53
C GLY A 44 31.64 -16.48 0.39
N ASN A 45 31.06 -16.61 -0.74
CA ASN A 45 29.75 -16.11 -1.08
C ASN A 45 28.76 -16.57 0.00
N ALA A 46 28.59 -15.74 1.04
CA ALA A 46 27.50 -15.93 2.00
C ALA A 46 26.23 -15.61 1.22
N ALA A 47 25.58 -16.67 0.75
CA ALA A 47 24.22 -16.66 0.28
C ALA A 47 23.43 -15.68 1.17
N ALA A 48 22.85 -14.67 0.53
CA ALA A 48 21.90 -13.78 1.18
C ALA A 48 20.84 -14.66 1.81
N GLY A 49 20.96 -14.86 3.12
CA GLY A 49 19.98 -15.59 3.90
C GLY A 49 18.63 -14.94 3.65
N LYS A 50 17.70 -15.70 3.09
CA LYS A 50 16.28 -15.37 3.15
C LYS A 50 16.00 -14.87 4.56
N PRO A 51 15.37 -13.70 4.76
CA PRO A 51 14.99 -13.27 6.10
C PRO A 51 14.24 -14.44 6.74
N ALA A 52 14.75 -14.91 7.87
CA ALA A 52 14.15 -16.01 8.61
C ALA A 52 12.64 -15.75 8.70
N ALA A 53 11.86 -16.66 8.18
CA ALA A 53 10.41 -16.59 8.24
C ALA A 53 10.07 -16.35 9.70
N ARG A 54 9.46 -15.21 10.02
CA ARG A 54 8.91 -14.97 11.36
C ARG A 54 8.08 -16.20 11.70
N PRO A 55 8.21 -16.76 12.92
CA PRO A 55 7.44 -17.94 13.28
C PRO A 55 6.00 -17.69 12.87
N ALA A 56 5.46 -18.58 12.06
CA ALA A 56 4.09 -18.51 11.61
C ALA A 56 3.25 -18.37 12.88
N ARG A 57 2.58 -17.21 13.05
CA ARG A 57 1.61 -17.09 14.14
C ARG A 57 0.67 -18.25 13.95
N GLU A 58 0.55 -19.08 14.96
CA GLU A 58 -0.40 -20.18 14.95
C GLU A 58 -1.75 -19.60 14.58
N LEU A 59 -2.22 -19.97 13.41
CA LEU A 59 -3.52 -19.52 12.91
C LEU A 59 -4.56 -20.22 13.79
N HIS A 60 -5.54 -19.46 14.24
CA HIS A 60 -6.65 -20.04 14.99
C HIS A 60 -7.25 -21.20 14.18
N PRO A 61 -7.51 -22.39 14.77
CA PRO A 61 -7.92 -23.58 14.02
C PRO A 61 -9.15 -23.33 13.14
N VAL A 62 -10.11 -22.56 13.62
CA VAL A 62 -11.29 -22.16 12.84
C VAL A 62 -10.92 -21.30 11.62
N LEU A 63 -9.85 -20.46 11.68
CA LEU A 63 -9.39 -19.72 10.49
C LEU A 63 -8.79 -20.65 9.44
N VAL A 64 -8.12 -21.72 9.85
CA VAL A 64 -7.60 -22.73 8.93
C VAL A 64 -8.76 -23.44 8.22
N GLN A 65 -9.80 -23.80 8.97
CA GLN A 65 -11.02 -24.40 8.40
C GLN A 65 -11.73 -23.45 7.45
N LEU A 66 -11.88 -22.16 7.82
CA LEU A 66 -12.46 -21.13 6.95
C LEU A 66 -11.65 -20.92 5.67
N ALA A 67 -10.31 -20.99 5.74
CA ALA A 67 -9.46 -20.87 4.56
C ALA A 67 -9.61 -22.09 3.61
N GLN A 68 -9.93 -23.26 4.15
CA GLN A 68 -10.22 -24.47 3.34
C GLN A 68 -11.62 -24.38 2.70
N LEU A 69 -12.61 -23.94 3.46
CA LEU A 69 -14.02 -23.83 2.99
C LEU A 69 -14.22 -22.67 2.03
N HIS A 70 -13.58 -21.53 2.31
CA HIS A 70 -13.72 -20.29 1.54
C HIS A 70 -12.35 -19.68 1.21
N PRO A 71 -11.55 -20.31 0.32
CA PRO A 71 -10.17 -19.88 0.02
C PRO A 71 -10.11 -18.48 -0.61
N VAL A 72 -11.17 -18.06 -1.28
CA VAL A 72 -11.27 -16.73 -1.91
C VAL A 72 -11.26 -15.61 -0.86
N LEU A 73 -11.91 -15.82 0.29
CA LEU A 73 -12.05 -14.80 1.35
C LEU A 73 -10.96 -14.87 2.42
N PHE A 74 -10.56 -16.09 2.78
CA PHE A 74 -9.67 -16.34 3.93
C PHE A 74 -8.31 -16.89 3.51
N GLY A 75 -8.05 -17.03 2.21
CA GLY A 75 -6.78 -17.54 1.68
C GLY A 75 -5.66 -16.49 1.63
N GLU A 76 -4.84 -16.56 0.59
CA GLU A 76 -3.71 -15.63 0.41
C GLU A 76 -4.17 -14.21 0.10
N ASN A 77 -5.20 -14.06 -0.72
CA ASN A 77 -5.80 -12.79 -1.06
C ASN A 77 -7.01 -12.54 -0.15
N VAL A 78 -6.77 -11.77 0.89
CA VAL A 78 -7.83 -11.41 1.84
C VAL A 78 -8.72 -10.34 1.25
N LEU A 79 -10.03 -10.60 1.20
CA LEU A 79 -11.05 -9.67 0.71
C LEU A 79 -11.87 -9.09 1.87
N PRO A 80 -12.41 -7.85 1.74
CA PRO A 80 -13.32 -7.29 2.73
C PRO A 80 -14.62 -8.10 2.78
N LEU A 81 -15.05 -8.42 4.00
CA LEU A 81 -16.21 -9.28 4.25
C LEU A 81 -17.51 -8.48 4.23
N LYS A 82 -18.58 -9.10 3.72
CA LYS A 82 -19.96 -8.60 3.78
C LYS A 82 -20.40 -8.37 5.22
N ARG A 83 -21.24 -7.38 5.44
CA ARG A 83 -21.93 -7.20 6.73
C ARG A 83 -22.87 -8.39 6.98
N GLY A 84 -22.80 -8.96 8.18
CA GLY A 84 -23.61 -10.15 8.52
C GLY A 84 -23.00 -11.48 8.10
N ILE A 85 -21.77 -11.53 7.55
CA ILE A 85 -21.09 -12.76 7.14
C ILE A 85 -21.01 -13.82 8.26
N PHE A 86 -21.03 -13.38 9.51
CA PHE A 86 -21.06 -14.28 10.67
C PHE A 86 -22.32 -15.15 10.69
N GLN A 87 -23.50 -14.55 10.41
CA GLN A 87 -24.75 -15.27 10.33
C GLN A 87 -24.78 -16.20 9.12
N ASP A 88 -24.26 -15.73 7.99
CA ASP A 88 -24.18 -16.54 6.77
C ASP A 88 -23.29 -17.79 7.00
N LEU A 89 -22.15 -17.63 7.66
CA LEU A 89 -21.25 -18.75 8.02
C LEU A 89 -21.90 -19.71 9.03
N LEU A 90 -22.66 -19.20 10.02
CA LEU A 90 -23.38 -20.05 10.95
C LEU A 90 -24.52 -20.82 10.28
N ALA A 91 -25.22 -20.21 9.33
CA ALA A 91 -26.30 -20.87 8.60
C ALA A 91 -25.76 -22.01 7.72
N LEU A 92 -24.57 -21.81 7.10
CA LEU A 92 -23.97 -22.81 6.22
C LEU A 92 -23.20 -23.91 6.99
N HIS A 93 -22.49 -23.53 8.04
CA HIS A 93 -21.50 -24.38 8.70
C HIS A 93 -21.70 -24.48 10.22
N GLY A 94 -22.91 -24.15 10.71
CA GLY A 94 -23.19 -24.10 12.16
C GLY A 94 -23.01 -25.42 12.90
N GLU A 95 -23.08 -26.54 12.18
CA GLU A 95 -22.81 -27.87 12.76
C GLU A 95 -21.30 -28.17 12.87
N ALA A 96 -20.49 -27.62 11.95
CA ALA A 96 -19.05 -27.86 11.89
C ALA A 96 -18.22 -26.80 12.65
N LEU A 97 -18.78 -25.61 12.85
CA LEU A 97 -18.08 -24.47 13.45
C LEU A 97 -18.73 -24.04 14.75
N ASP A 98 -17.97 -24.08 15.84
CA ASP A 98 -18.43 -23.51 17.12
C ASP A 98 -18.64 -22.00 17.00
N LYS A 99 -19.78 -21.51 17.48
CA LYS A 99 -20.17 -20.10 17.43
C LYS A 99 -19.17 -19.17 18.12
N ALA A 100 -18.62 -19.59 19.26
CA ALA A 100 -17.63 -18.80 19.99
C ALA A 100 -16.29 -18.77 19.27
N GLY A 101 -15.85 -19.92 18.76
CA GLY A 101 -14.66 -20.06 17.96
C GLY A 101 -14.73 -19.25 16.65
N LEU A 102 -15.87 -19.27 15.96
CA LEU A 102 -16.11 -18.50 14.76
C LEU A 102 -16.05 -16.98 15.03
N LYS A 103 -16.69 -16.52 16.12
CA LYS A 103 -16.63 -15.10 16.52
C LYS A 103 -15.20 -14.65 16.79
N LEU A 104 -14.44 -15.48 17.52
CA LEU A 104 -13.03 -15.18 17.81
C LEU A 104 -12.18 -15.17 16.53
N ALA A 105 -12.35 -16.18 15.68
CA ALA A 105 -11.65 -16.29 14.42
C ALA A 105 -11.85 -15.08 13.50
N LEU A 106 -13.10 -14.66 13.31
CA LEU A 106 -13.44 -13.47 12.53
C LEU A 106 -12.89 -12.18 13.16
N SER A 107 -12.92 -12.07 14.49
CA SER A 107 -12.31 -10.94 15.20
C SER A 107 -10.79 -10.86 14.96
N ILE A 108 -10.08 -11.99 14.98
CA ILE A 108 -8.66 -12.06 14.67
C ILE A 108 -8.41 -11.70 13.20
N HIS A 109 -9.22 -12.25 12.30
CA HIS A 109 -9.11 -12.02 10.86
C HIS A 109 -9.29 -10.54 10.50
N THR A 110 -10.38 -9.92 10.95
CA THR A 110 -10.71 -8.51 10.64
C THR A 110 -9.73 -7.51 11.26
N ARG A 111 -9.05 -7.88 12.34
CA ARG A 111 -7.97 -7.09 12.95
C ARG A 111 -6.60 -7.33 12.32
N SER A 112 -6.47 -8.31 11.44
CA SER A 112 -5.19 -8.60 10.78
C SER A 112 -4.75 -7.43 9.88
N THR A 113 -3.43 -7.23 9.77
CA THR A 113 -2.89 -6.18 8.89
C THR A 113 -3.22 -6.45 7.42
N ARG A 114 -3.35 -7.73 7.03
CA ARG A 114 -3.76 -8.11 5.66
C ARG A 114 -5.18 -7.62 5.38
N TYR A 115 -6.13 -7.91 6.25
CA TYR A 115 -7.52 -7.46 6.12
C TYR A 115 -7.62 -5.93 6.11
N LEU A 116 -6.96 -5.26 7.04
CA LEU A 116 -6.95 -3.79 7.08
C LEU A 116 -6.36 -3.16 5.82
N ASN A 117 -5.35 -3.78 5.20
CA ASN A 117 -4.83 -3.31 3.92
C ASN A 117 -5.85 -3.47 2.78
N ALA A 118 -6.61 -4.57 2.75
CA ALA A 118 -7.68 -4.78 1.79
C ALA A 118 -8.81 -3.74 1.95
N VAL A 119 -9.22 -3.45 3.18
CA VAL A 119 -10.19 -2.37 3.45
C VAL A 119 -9.63 -1.00 3.08
N ALA A 120 -8.35 -0.74 3.41
CA ALA A 120 -7.69 0.54 3.12
C ALA A 120 -7.45 0.79 1.62
N SER A 121 -7.54 -0.23 0.77
CA SER A 121 -7.51 -0.07 -0.69
C SER A 121 -8.85 0.38 -1.27
N GLY A 122 -9.92 0.38 -0.47
CA GLY A 122 -11.27 0.71 -0.93
C GLY A 122 -11.96 -0.42 -1.69
N ALA A 123 -11.45 -1.66 -1.60
CA ALA A 123 -12.08 -2.81 -2.24
C ALA A 123 -13.50 -3.02 -1.69
N ALA A 124 -14.43 -3.42 -2.57
CA ALA A 124 -15.81 -3.73 -2.21
C ALA A 124 -15.90 -4.87 -1.19
N ARG A 125 -17.03 -4.99 -0.52
CA ARG A 125 -17.32 -6.11 0.39
C ARG A 125 -17.79 -7.31 -0.42
N HIS A 126 -17.36 -8.49 -0.01
CA HIS A 126 -17.65 -9.73 -0.70
C HIS A 126 -18.45 -10.68 0.17
N ASP A 127 -19.34 -11.44 -0.46
CA ASP A 127 -20.06 -12.55 0.16
C ASP A 127 -19.21 -13.83 0.21
N LEU A 128 -19.81 -14.94 0.66
CA LEU A 128 -19.13 -16.24 0.78
C LEU A 128 -18.68 -16.81 -0.55
N ASP A 129 -19.31 -16.43 -1.64
CA ASP A 129 -18.97 -16.85 -3.01
C ASP A 129 -17.88 -15.98 -3.66
N GLY A 130 -17.45 -14.93 -2.95
CA GLY A 130 -16.47 -13.98 -3.48
C GLY A 130 -17.06 -12.95 -4.43
N LYS A 131 -18.39 -12.77 -4.44
CA LYS A 131 -19.05 -11.73 -5.24
C LYS A 131 -19.06 -10.41 -4.49
N GLU A 132 -18.86 -9.32 -5.21
CA GLU A 132 -18.99 -7.97 -4.67
C GLU A 132 -20.47 -7.67 -4.36
N VAL A 133 -20.76 -7.26 -3.13
CA VAL A 133 -22.11 -7.02 -2.64
C VAL A 133 -22.37 -5.57 -2.30
N GLU A 134 -21.35 -4.90 -1.74
CA GLU A 134 -21.50 -3.55 -1.20
C GLU A 134 -20.18 -2.79 -1.36
N ALA A 135 -20.25 -1.54 -1.79
CA ALA A 135 -19.08 -0.66 -1.80
C ALA A 135 -18.59 -0.40 -0.37
N MET A 136 -17.27 -0.22 -0.21
CA MET A 136 -16.69 0.10 1.09
C MET A 136 -17.01 1.54 1.47
N ALA A 137 -17.60 1.74 2.65
CA ALA A 137 -17.86 3.08 3.14
C ALA A 137 -16.55 3.83 3.42
N PRO A 138 -16.46 5.14 3.06
CA PRO A 138 -15.25 5.95 3.18
C PRO A 138 -14.67 5.97 4.60
N GLU A 139 -15.53 6.05 5.60
CA GLU A 139 -15.17 6.02 7.02
C GLU A 139 -14.41 4.74 7.41
N HIS A 140 -14.78 3.59 6.83
CA HIS A 140 -14.06 2.34 7.06
C HIS A 140 -12.71 2.32 6.37
N VAL A 141 -12.61 2.87 5.16
CA VAL A 141 -11.33 3.04 4.44
C VAL A 141 -10.39 3.94 5.24
N PHE A 142 -10.91 5.08 5.72
CA PHE A 142 -10.16 6.01 6.56
C PHE A 142 -9.65 5.36 7.84
N HIS A 143 -10.54 4.69 8.59
CA HIS A 143 -10.17 3.99 9.82
C HIS A 143 -9.10 2.93 9.56
N ALA A 144 -9.25 2.13 8.50
CA ALA A 144 -8.29 1.11 8.14
C ALA A 144 -6.92 1.71 7.77
N LEU A 145 -6.89 2.83 7.03
CA LEU A 145 -5.66 3.56 6.71
C LEU A 145 -4.94 3.99 7.99
N VAL A 146 -5.64 4.62 8.92
CA VAL A 146 -5.06 5.07 10.20
C VAL A 146 -4.50 3.88 10.98
N GLU A 147 -5.25 2.79 11.11
CA GLU A 147 -4.81 1.60 11.84
C GLU A 147 -3.58 0.93 11.19
N VAL A 148 -3.54 0.84 9.87
CA VAL A 148 -2.37 0.32 9.15
C VAL A 148 -1.14 1.20 9.40
N PHE A 149 -1.31 2.53 9.38
CA PHE A 149 -0.20 3.46 9.60
C PHE A 149 0.29 3.45 11.06
N LYS A 150 -0.58 3.35 12.05
CA LYS A 150 -0.19 3.18 13.47
C LYS A 150 0.71 1.94 13.68
N ARG A 151 0.52 0.90 12.89
CA ARG A 151 1.30 -0.35 12.98
C ARG A 151 2.62 -0.31 12.22
N LYS A 152 2.80 0.67 11.32
CA LYS A 152 4.04 0.83 10.56
C LYS A 152 5.11 1.43 11.47
N LYS A 153 6.27 0.79 11.50
CA LYS A 153 7.47 1.39 12.10
C LYS A 153 8.05 2.40 11.10
N PRO A 154 8.34 3.64 11.52
CA PRO A 154 9.03 4.59 10.66
C PRO A 154 10.38 4.02 10.25
N ARG A 155 10.72 4.15 8.98
CA ARG A 155 12.06 3.90 8.47
C ARG A 155 12.79 5.24 8.39
N GLU A 156 14.11 5.19 8.50
CA GLU A 156 14.95 6.38 8.41
C GLU A 156 14.65 7.15 7.11
N GLY A 157 14.43 8.46 7.22
CA GLY A 157 14.06 9.32 6.08
C GLY A 157 12.61 9.21 5.59
N GLN A 158 11.75 8.40 6.21
CA GLN A 158 10.37 8.23 5.78
C GLN A 158 9.39 9.05 6.63
N ASP A 159 8.80 10.10 6.04
CA ASP A 159 7.68 10.82 6.65
C ASP A 159 6.38 10.02 6.50
N LEU A 160 6.03 9.29 7.57
CA LEU A 160 4.80 8.49 7.61
C LEU A 160 3.55 9.37 7.58
N GLN A 161 3.59 10.57 8.17
CA GLN A 161 2.43 11.46 8.21
C GLN A 161 2.12 12.03 6.83
N ALA A 162 3.13 12.48 6.09
CA ALA A 162 2.95 12.93 4.71
C ALA A 162 2.41 11.81 3.81
N THR A 163 2.91 10.59 4.00
CA THR A 163 2.43 9.41 3.27
C THR A 163 0.97 9.09 3.62
N LEU A 164 0.58 9.20 4.90
CA LEU A 164 -0.81 9.00 5.33
C LEU A 164 -1.73 10.04 4.71
N ARG A 165 -1.38 11.34 4.81
CA ARG A 165 -2.17 12.44 4.23
C ARG A 165 -2.40 12.23 2.74
N ARG A 166 -1.35 11.86 1.99
CA ARG A 166 -1.46 11.57 0.56
C ARG A 166 -2.41 10.40 0.28
N ARG A 167 -2.33 9.31 1.05
CA ARG A 167 -3.22 8.17 0.92
C ARG A 167 -4.67 8.51 1.24
N MET A 168 -4.90 9.32 2.26
CA MET A 168 -6.24 9.82 2.61
C MET A 168 -6.81 10.70 1.51
N ALA A 169 -6.02 11.62 0.96
CA ALA A 169 -6.44 12.44 -0.17
C ALA A 169 -6.78 11.59 -1.41
N GLN A 170 -5.99 10.57 -1.71
CA GLN A 170 -6.28 9.63 -2.80
C GLN A 170 -7.58 8.86 -2.57
N ALA A 171 -7.82 8.38 -1.35
CA ALA A 171 -9.06 7.68 -1.00
C ALA A 171 -10.29 8.59 -1.11
N TYR A 172 -10.15 9.87 -0.70
CA TYR A 172 -11.20 10.87 -0.87
C TYR A 172 -11.54 11.10 -2.35
N VAL A 173 -10.53 11.32 -3.19
CA VAL A 173 -10.74 11.52 -4.63
C VAL A 173 -11.36 10.27 -5.27
N ALA A 174 -10.89 9.08 -4.90
CA ALA A 174 -11.42 7.82 -5.43
C ALA A 174 -12.87 7.54 -5.01
N SER A 175 -13.33 8.07 -3.87
CA SER A 175 -14.71 7.91 -3.43
C SER A 175 -15.73 8.68 -4.27
N GLY A 176 -15.30 9.72 -4.99
CA GLY A 176 -16.19 10.60 -5.79
C GLY A 176 -17.21 11.40 -4.95
N LEU A 177 -17.09 11.36 -3.63
CA LEU A 177 -18.01 12.03 -2.72
C LEU A 177 -17.66 13.52 -2.54
N SER A 178 -18.66 14.34 -2.23
CA SER A 178 -18.43 15.72 -1.81
C SER A 178 -17.74 15.73 -0.43
N ARG A 179 -17.14 16.87 -0.07
CA ARG A 179 -16.49 17.07 1.23
C ARG A 179 -17.45 16.87 2.41
N GLU A 180 -18.73 17.14 2.22
CA GLU A 180 -19.76 17.01 3.26
C GLU A 180 -20.22 15.56 3.42
N ALA A 181 -20.11 14.76 2.35
CA ALA A 181 -20.55 13.36 2.32
C ALA A 181 -19.42 12.36 2.67
N TYR A 182 -18.16 12.78 2.67
CA TYR A 182 -16.99 11.97 3.01
C TYR A 182 -16.68 12.05 4.49
#